data_72aca15a3963a4bbb12472869c10289b
#
_entry.id   72aca15a3963a4bbb12472869c10289b
#
_cell.length_a   1.000
_cell.length_b   1.000
_cell.length_c   1.000
_cell.angle_alpha   90.00
_cell.angle_beta   90.00
_cell.angle_gamma   90.00
#
_symmetry.space_group_name_H-M   'P 1'
#
loop_
_entity.id
_entity.type
_entity.pdbx_description
1 polymer ?
#
loop_
_entity_poly.entity_id
_entity_poly.type
_entity_poly.pdbx_seq_one_letter_code
_entity_poly.pdbx_strand_id
1 'polypeptide(L)'
;MIDQILPGFGGQEMALYLARGGRMHLIAESGYPDGFLDPFEGTPVRARLPGTEVFATGAPAFFENERELTAAYPGIPKDQMRAWAFLPLIASGHPVGSCILGFDQPRAFTTEDRSVLTALGGLIAQALERARLYDAEFALARGLQQALLPHRLPAVPGLANAARYLPGTRGMEIGGDWYDAIPGTRGLYLVIGDVEGHNVGAAATMGQLRSAVRAFATGGSPPEVVLARTNQLLLDLDAGLLASCCLLQLDPVSGHARGVRAGHLPPLIRYPDGRTETLDLDGGPLLGIIRDVDYPVTEFTVPSGAIIALYTDGLVEDPDIPIEQGIDRLRSALAHADPDTLDPARLTDLADFLLGHARRSTQRADDVALLLTRRT
;
A
#
# COMPACT_ATOMS: atom_id res chain seq x y z
N MET A 1 -4.63 13.08 -19.10
CA MET A 1 -6.07 13.45 -19.05
C MET A 1 -6.29 14.90 -19.51
N ILE A 2 -5.65 15.91 -18.91
CA ILE A 2 -5.83 17.33 -19.28
C ILE A 2 -5.47 17.57 -20.76
N ASP A 3 -4.31 17.07 -21.22
CA ASP A 3 -3.84 17.20 -22.60
C ASP A 3 -4.76 16.53 -23.65
N GLN A 4 -5.66 15.67 -23.22
CA GLN A 4 -6.65 15.03 -24.10
C GLN A 4 -7.99 15.80 -24.13
N ILE A 5 -8.30 16.53 -23.06
CA ILE A 5 -9.54 17.30 -22.93
C ILE A 5 -9.41 18.65 -23.64
N LEU A 6 -8.30 19.36 -23.44
CA LEU A 6 -8.07 20.72 -23.87
C LEU A 6 -8.28 20.94 -25.38
N PRO A 7 -7.73 20.10 -26.30
CA PRO A 7 -7.92 20.28 -27.73
C PRO A 7 -9.37 20.07 -28.18
N GLY A 8 -10.13 19.21 -27.48
CA GLY A 8 -11.53 18.92 -27.81
C GLY A 8 -12.45 20.12 -27.64
N PHE A 9 -12.05 21.12 -26.84
CA PHE A 9 -12.80 22.34 -26.57
C PHE A 9 -12.16 23.58 -27.23
N GLY A 10 -11.06 23.40 -27.96
CA GLY A 10 -10.31 24.48 -28.62
C GLY A 10 -9.59 25.41 -27.65
N GLY A 11 -9.33 24.96 -26.41
CA GLY A 11 -8.52 25.66 -25.44
C GLY A 11 -7.03 25.44 -25.63
N GLN A 12 -6.20 26.36 -25.21
CA GLN A 12 -4.73 26.28 -25.24
C GLN A 12 -4.12 26.15 -23.85
N GLU A 13 -4.82 26.66 -22.84
CA GLU A 13 -4.38 26.60 -21.45
C GLU A 13 -5.50 26.05 -20.55
N MET A 14 -5.12 25.27 -19.54
CA MET A 14 -6.05 24.75 -18.52
C MET A 14 -5.36 24.68 -17.17
N ALA A 15 -6.02 25.17 -16.13
CA ALA A 15 -5.57 25.00 -14.75
C ALA A 15 -6.72 24.48 -13.89
N LEU A 16 -6.42 23.53 -13.00
CA LEU A 16 -7.35 22.98 -12.03
C LEU A 16 -6.90 23.33 -10.61
N TYR A 17 -7.76 23.96 -9.86
CA TYR A 17 -7.56 24.30 -8.47
C TYR A 17 -8.56 23.58 -7.58
N LEU A 18 -8.08 23.02 -6.45
CA LEU A 18 -8.93 22.49 -5.39
C LEU A 18 -8.85 23.37 -4.13
N ALA A 19 -9.99 23.56 -3.48
CA ALA A 19 -10.05 24.26 -2.20
C ALA A 19 -9.70 23.29 -1.06
N ARG A 20 -8.65 23.62 -0.29
CA ARG A 20 -8.22 22.90 0.92
C ARG A 20 -7.80 23.88 2.00
N GLY A 21 -8.24 23.68 3.25
CA GLY A 21 -7.87 24.56 4.36
C GLY A 21 -8.19 26.05 4.14
N GLY A 22 -9.24 26.36 3.37
CA GLY A 22 -9.61 27.75 3.05
C GLY A 22 -8.72 28.40 1.99
N ARG A 23 -7.92 27.64 1.27
CA ARG A 23 -7.03 28.09 0.19
C ARG A 23 -7.23 27.28 -1.08
N MET A 24 -6.93 27.90 -2.24
CA MET A 24 -6.95 27.25 -3.55
C MET A 24 -5.56 26.69 -3.85
N HIS A 25 -5.48 25.41 -4.17
CA HIS A 25 -4.24 24.71 -4.51
C HIS A 25 -4.30 24.21 -5.94
N LEU A 26 -3.25 24.52 -6.72
CA LEU A 26 -3.10 24.02 -8.07
C LEU A 26 -2.84 22.49 -8.02
N ILE A 27 -3.65 21.74 -8.73
CA ILE A 27 -3.51 20.27 -8.78
C ILE A 27 -3.07 19.76 -10.14
N ALA A 28 -3.30 20.54 -11.19
CA ALA A 28 -2.87 20.22 -12.53
C ALA A 28 -2.96 21.43 -13.44
N GLU A 29 -2.05 21.51 -14.41
CA GLU A 29 -2.00 22.54 -15.43
C GLU A 29 -1.56 21.98 -16.77
N SER A 30 -1.87 22.70 -17.84
CA SER A 30 -1.38 22.44 -19.19
C SER A 30 -1.42 23.73 -20.01
N GLY A 31 -0.37 23.98 -20.79
CA GLY A 31 -0.27 25.11 -21.70
C GLY A 31 0.28 26.40 -21.12
N TYR A 32 0.32 26.57 -19.80
CA TYR A 32 0.85 27.79 -19.16
C TYR A 32 2.37 27.88 -19.26
N PRO A 33 2.93 29.11 -19.35
CA PRO A 33 4.36 29.32 -19.19
C PRO A 33 4.84 28.92 -17.78
N ASP A 34 6.07 28.41 -17.70
CA ASP A 34 6.69 28.01 -16.41
C ASP A 34 6.61 29.14 -15.37
N GLY A 35 6.11 28.80 -14.18
CA GLY A 35 6.00 29.71 -13.05
C GLY A 35 4.90 30.78 -13.15
N PHE A 36 4.12 30.82 -14.22
CA PHE A 36 3.03 31.79 -14.37
C PHE A 36 1.95 31.62 -13.29
N LEU A 37 1.66 30.39 -12.90
CA LEU A 37 0.63 30.08 -11.90
C LEU A 37 1.12 30.11 -10.44
N ASP A 38 2.43 30.25 -10.18
CA ASP A 38 3.01 30.28 -8.84
C ASP A 38 2.38 31.34 -7.90
N PRO A 39 2.12 32.58 -8.35
CA PRO A 39 1.48 33.59 -7.51
C PRO A 39 0.06 33.26 -7.07
N PHE A 40 -0.59 32.31 -7.74
CA PHE A 40 -1.96 31.89 -7.44
C PHE A 40 -2.03 30.66 -6.54
N GLU A 41 -0.91 29.96 -6.32
CA GLU A 41 -0.84 28.82 -5.40
C GLU A 41 -1.10 29.27 -3.96
N GLY A 42 -1.94 28.52 -3.25
CA GLY A 42 -2.30 28.83 -1.88
C GLY A 42 -3.13 30.11 -1.69
N THR A 43 -3.72 30.65 -2.75
CA THR A 43 -4.59 31.84 -2.67
C THR A 43 -5.79 31.60 -1.76
N PRO A 44 -6.12 32.49 -0.80
CA PRO A 44 -7.31 32.38 0.03
C PRO A 44 -8.59 32.29 -0.82
N VAL A 45 -9.51 31.38 -0.50
CA VAL A 45 -10.79 31.22 -1.22
C VAL A 45 -11.66 32.49 -1.23
N ARG A 46 -11.35 33.46 -0.37
CA ARG A 46 -12.05 34.78 -0.30
C ARG A 46 -11.34 35.88 -1.09
N ALA A 47 -10.23 35.59 -1.76
CA ALA A 47 -9.55 36.53 -2.60
C ALA A 47 -10.47 36.98 -3.75
N ARG A 48 -10.30 38.20 -4.24
CA ARG A 48 -11.06 38.70 -5.40
C ARG A 48 -10.35 38.34 -6.70
N LEU A 49 -10.50 37.07 -7.10
CA LEU A 49 -9.98 36.52 -8.36
C LEU A 49 -11.10 35.74 -9.06
N PRO A 50 -11.07 35.60 -10.41
CA PRO A 50 -12.13 34.89 -11.12
C PRO A 50 -12.31 33.45 -10.64
N GLY A 51 -11.20 32.73 -10.44
CA GLY A 51 -11.22 31.34 -9.98
C GLY A 51 -11.82 31.15 -8.57
N THR A 52 -11.55 32.07 -7.65
CA THR A 52 -12.13 32.05 -6.30
C THR A 52 -13.58 32.52 -6.28
N GLU A 53 -13.96 33.42 -7.19
CA GLU A 53 -15.33 33.91 -7.27
C GLU A 53 -16.29 32.86 -7.84
N VAL A 54 -15.90 32.13 -8.90
CA VAL A 54 -16.69 31.00 -9.40
C VAL A 54 -16.80 29.87 -8.40
N PHE A 55 -15.75 29.62 -7.61
CA PHE A 55 -15.81 28.70 -6.48
C PHE A 55 -16.83 29.15 -5.43
N ALA A 56 -16.83 30.43 -5.05
CA ALA A 56 -17.70 30.95 -4.01
C ALA A 56 -19.17 31.05 -4.44
N THR A 57 -19.41 31.42 -5.71
CA THR A 57 -20.77 31.63 -6.24
C THR A 57 -21.42 30.36 -6.83
N GLY A 58 -20.58 29.37 -7.20
CA GLY A 58 -21.04 28.19 -7.95
C GLY A 58 -21.50 28.50 -9.37
N ALA A 59 -21.28 29.74 -9.86
CA ALA A 59 -21.65 30.17 -11.20
C ALA A 59 -20.41 30.31 -12.09
N PRO A 60 -20.47 29.81 -13.34
CA PRO A 60 -19.34 29.96 -14.28
C PRO A 60 -19.22 31.42 -14.73
N ALA A 61 -18.00 31.87 -15.00
CA ALA A 61 -17.71 33.18 -15.57
C ALA A 61 -16.98 33.02 -16.92
N PHE A 62 -17.41 33.80 -17.92
CA PHE A 62 -16.86 33.78 -19.28
C PHE A 62 -16.44 35.19 -19.64
N PHE A 63 -15.22 35.34 -20.14
CA PHE A 63 -14.65 36.59 -20.65
C PHE A 63 -14.27 36.39 -22.09
N GLU A 64 -15.01 37.07 -22.97
CA GLU A 64 -14.91 36.90 -24.44
C GLU A 64 -13.65 37.57 -25.02
N ASN A 65 -13.09 38.52 -24.26
CA ASN A 65 -11.88 39.25 -24.60
C ASN A 65 -11.16 39.78 -23.36
N GLU A 66 -9.90 40.20 -23.55
CA GLU A 66 -9.04 40.76 -22.51
C GLU A 66 -9.59 42.02 -21.83
N ARG A 67 -10.35 42.80 -22.55
CA ARG A 67 -10.94 44.03 -22.03
C ARG A 67 -11.99 43.74 -20.95
N GLU A 68 -12.81 42.74 -21.15
CA GLU A 68 -13.80 42.30 -20.18
C GLU A 68 -13.17 41.75 -18.90
N LEU A 69 -12.16 40.89 -19.01
CA LEU A 69 -11.44 40.35 -17.88
C LEU A 69 -10.77 41.46 -17.07
N THR A 70 -10.08 42.40 -17.74
CA THR A 70 -9.39 43.52 -17.08
C THR A 70 -10.38 44.48 -16.40
N ALA A 71 -11.54 44.70 -16.98
CA ALA A 71 -12.57 45.56 -16.39
C ALA A 71 -13.15 44.94 -15.09
N ALA A 72 -13.35 43.61 -15.08
CA ALA A 72 -13.86 42.89 -13.91
C ALA A 72 -12.80 42.71 -12.82
N TYR A 73 -11.54 42.44 -13.21
CA TYR A 73 -10.42 42.14 -12.31
C TYR A 73 -9.19 43.01 -12.66
N PRO A 74 -9.18 44.31 -12.28
CA PRO A 74 -8.05 45.18 -12.55
C PRO A 74 -6.78 44.66 -11.87
N GLY A 75 -5.68 44.55 -12.63
CA GLY A 75 -4.37 44.10 -12.13
C GLY A 75 -4.17 42.56 -12.07
N ILE A 76 -5.10 41.79 -12.59
CA ILE A 76 -4.85 40.36 -12.74
C ILE A 76 -3.65 40.11 -13.70
N PRO A 77 -2.67 39.26 -13.33
CA PRO A 77 -1.62 38.86 -14.26
C PRO A 77 -2.20 38.28 -15.53
N LYS A 78 -1.60 38.60 -16.66
CA LYS A 78 -2.05 38.17 -17.99
C LYS A 78 -1.04 37.22 -18.61
N ASP A 79 -1.55 36.19 -19.22
CA ASP A 79 -0.89 35.28 -20.14
C ASP A 79 -1.04 35.76 -21.61
N GLN A 80 -0.80 34.84 -22.55
CA GLN A 80 -0.98 35.12 -23.98
C GLN A 80 -2.43 34.90 -24.47
N MET A 81 -3.32 34.46 -23.59
CA MET A 81 -4.71 34.16 -23.92
C MET A 81 -5.53 35.42 -24.16
N ARG A 82 -6.60 35.27 -24.94
CA ARG A 82 -7.48 36.34 -25.38
C ARG A 82 -8.92 36.20 -24.89
N ALA A 83 -9.31 35.00 -24.50
CA ALA A 83 -10.61 34.71 -23.90
C ALA A 83 -10.45 33.65 -22.81
N TRP A 84 -11.35 33.64 -21.80
CA TRP A 84 -11.28 32.74 -20.68
C TRP A 84 -12.65 32.22 -20.24
N ALA A 85 -12.68 30.95 -19.83
CA ALA A 85 -13.79 30.36 -19.11
C ALA A 85 -13.33 29.93 -17.71
N PHE A 86 -13.95 30.48 -16.68
CA PHE A 86 -13.76 30.06 -15.28
C PHE A 86 -14.98 29.24 -14.86
N LEU A 87 -14.75 27.98 -14.52
CA LEU A 87 -15.80 27.01 -14.24
C LEU A 87 -15.75 26.60 -12.77
N PRO A 88 -16.86 26.62 -12.04
CA PRO A 88 -16.91 26.05 -10.71
C PRO A 88 -16.84 24.54 -10.80
N LEU A 89 -16.03 23.92 -9.96
CA LEU A 89 -16.02 22.47 -9.77
C LEU A 89 -16.96 22.16 -8.63
N ILE A 90 -18.12 21.61 -8.94
CA ILE A 90 -19.17 21.27 -7.97
C ILE A 90 -19.38 19.78 -7.94
N ALA A 91 -19.12 19.14 -6.80
CA ALA A 91 -19.38 17.74 -6.55
C ALA A 91 -20.39 17.58 -5.42
N SER A 92 -21.39 16.72 -5.60
CA SER A 92 -22.46 16.46 -4.61
C SER A 92 -23.12 17.73 -4.07
N GLY A 93 -23.30 18.76 -4.92
CA GLY A 93 -23.91 20.04 -4.55
C GLY A 93 -22.99 21.02 -3.79
N HIS A 94 -21.71 20.67 -3.58
CA HIS A 94 -20.75 21.51 -2.89
C HIS A 94 -19.61 21.94 -3.83
N PRO A 95 -19.15 23.22 -3.78
CA PRO A 95 -18.00 23.65 -4.54
C PRO A 95 -16.73 23.01 -3.95
N VAL A 96 -15.95 22.33 -4.80
CA VAL A 96 -14.70 21.69 -4.42
C VAL A 96 -13.48 22.40 -5.01
N GLY A 97 -13.67 23.23 -6.04
CA GLY A 97 -12.56 23.94 -6.67
C GLY A 97 -13.01 24.78 -7.87
N SER A 98 -12.07 25.12 -8.74
CA SER A 98 -12.32 25.81 -10.01
C SER A 98 -11.45 25.27 -11.12
N CYS A 99 -11.97 25.32 -12.34
CA CYS A 99 -11.24 25.02 -13.58
C CYS A 99 -11.15 26.31 -14.41
N ILE A 100 -9.99 26.57 -14.97
CA ILE A 100 -9.72 27.72 -15.83
C ILE A 100 -9.35 27.19 -17.19
N LEU A 101 -9.97 27.73 -18.24
CA LEU A 101 -9.67 27.44 -19.62
C LEU A 101 -9.29 28.75 -20.31
N GLY A 102 -8.10 28.79 -20.97
CA GLY A 102 -7.61 29.89 -21.77
C GLY A 102 -7.71 29.60 -23.27
N PHE A 103 -8.04 30.63 -24.05
CA PHE A 103 -8.17 30.58 -25.50
C PHE A 103 -7.31 31.67 -26.12
N ASP A 104 -6.51 31.35 -27.14
CA ASP A 104 -5.53 32.25 -27.80
C ASP A 104 -6.19 33.30 -28.71
N GLN A 105 -7.48 33.14 -28.99
CA GLN A 105 -8.27 34.09 -29.79
C GLN A 105 -9.46 34.62 -28.96
N PRO A 106 -9.89 35.88 -29.23
CA PRO A 106 -11.18 36.33 -28.72
C PRO A 106 -12.29 35.36 -29.15
N ARG A 107 -13.18 35.01 -28.20
CA ARG A 107 -14.22 33.98 -28.45
C ARG A 107 -15.54 34.44 -27.86
N ALA A 108 -16.55 34.54 -28.70
CA ALA A 108 -17.92 34.67 -28.24
C ALA A 108 -18.39 33.28 -27.72
N PHE A 109 -18.80 33.22 -26.46
CA PHE A 109 -19.34 31.99 -25.88
C PHE A 109 -20.84 31.91 -26.12
N THR A 110 -21.27 31.07 -27.05
CA THR A 110 -22.69 30.79 -27.29
C THR A 110 -23.35 30.11 -26.06
N THR A 111 -24.67 30.07 -26.03
CA THR A 111 -25.41 29.33 -24.99
C THR A 111 -25.00 27.85 -24.95
N GLU A 112 -24.73 27.25 -26.11
CA GLU A 112 -24.25 25.88 -26.21
C GLU A 112 -22.84 25.73 -25.64
N ASP A 113 -21.88 26.61 -26.01
CA ASP A 113 -20.52 26.61 -25.44
C ASP A 113 -20.57 26.69 -23.89
N ARG A 114 -21.34 27.64 -23.36
CA ARG A 114 -21.49 27.81 -21.91
C ARG A 114 -22.06 26.57 -21.24
N SER A 115 -23.04 25.92 -21.84
CA SER A 115 -23.65 24.69 -21.30
C SER A 115 -22.65 23.53 -21.32
N VAL A 116 -21.95 23.34 -22.43
CA VAL A 116 -20.96 22.26 -22.58
C VAL A 116 -19.78 22.44 -21.63
N LEU A 117 -19.23 23.66 -21.56
CA LEU A 117 -18.11 23.95 -20.63
C LEU A 117 -18.53 23.82 -19.17
N THR A 118 -19.74 24.25 -18.80
CA THR A 118 -20.27 24.06 -17.46
C THR A 118 -20.42 22.57 -17.12
N ALA A 119 -20.93 21.78 -18.06
CA ALA A 119 -21.03 20.32 -17.89
C ALA A 119 -19.66 19.67 -17.73
N LEU A 120 -18.64 20.12 -18.48
CA LEU A 120 -17.26 19.68 -18.32
C LEU A 120 -16.76 19.94 -16.89
N GLY A 121 -16.99 21.14 -16.33
CA GLY A 121 -16.65 21.46 -14.94
C GLY A 121 -17.28 20.47 -13.95
N GLY A 122 -18.55 20.10 -14.16
CA GLY A 122 -19.24 19.09 -13.36
C GLY A 122 -18.60 17.69 -13.47
N LEU A 123 -18.24 17.26 -14.68
CA LEU A 123 -17.57 15.96 -14.89
C LEU A 123 -16.20 15.91 -14.24
N ILE A 124 -15.40 16.98 -14.36
CA ILE A 124 -14.11 17.10 -13.71
C ILE A 124 -14.28 17.04 -12.19
N ALA A 125 -15.24 17.78 -11.63
CA ALA A 125 -15.52 17.79 -10.21
C ALA A 125 -15.88 16.40 -9.66
N GLN A 126 -16.74 15.66 -10.37
CA GLN A 126 -17.10 14.29 -10.01
C GLN A 126 -15.90 13.33 -10.05
N ALA A 127 -15.05 13.46 -11.08
CA ALA A 127 -13.85 12.63 -11.20
C ALA A 127 -12.86 12.91 -10.05
N LEU A 128 -12.64 14.18 -9.72
CA LEU A 128 -11.77 14.61 -8.63
C LEU A 128 -12.30 14.18 -7.25
N GLU A 129 -13.60 14.30 -7.01
CA GLU A 129 -14.20 13.87 -5.75
C GLU A 129 -14.13 12.35 -5.59
N ARG A 130 -14.38 11.60 -6.67
CA ARG A 130 -14.21 10.15 -6.66
C ARG A 130 -12.76 9.76 -6.34
N ALA A 131 -11.78 10.40 -6.98
CA ALA A 131 -10.36 10.14 -6.71
C ALA A 131 -10.01 10.46 -5.24
N ARG A 132 -10.52 11.59 -4.71
CA ARG A 132 -10.28 11.99 -3.32
C ARG A 132 -10.89 11.02 -2.30
N LEU A 133 -12.12 10.55 -2.54
CA LEU A 133 -12.77 9.55 -1.68
C LEU A 133 -11.98 8.24 -1.71
N TYR A 134 -11.54 7.84 -2.90
CA TYR A 134 -10.69 6.68 -3.08
C TYR A 134 -9.37 6.78 -2.29
N ASP A 135 -8.68 7.92 -2.40
CA ASP A 135 -7.42 8.16 -1.67
C ASP A 135 -7.64 8.15 -0.14
N ALA A 136 -8.74 8.73 0.34
CA ALA A 136 -9.06 8.76 1.76
C ALA A 136 -9.37 7.36 2.31
N GLU A 137 -10.14 6.57 1.58
CA GLU A 137 -10.48 5.19 1.91
C GLU A 137 -9.22 4.29 1.91
N PHE A 138 -8.37 4.46 0.90
CA PHE A 138 -7.08 3.76 0.82
C PHE A 138 -6.15 4.11 1.97
N ALA A 139 -6.06 5.39 2.35
CA ALA A 139 -5.23 5.82 3.48
C ALA A 139 -5.74 5.24 4.81
N LEU A 140 -7.06 5.19 5.00
CA LEU A 140 -7.68 4.59 6.19
C LEU A 140 -7.40 3.08 6.25
N ALA A 141 -7.60 2.38 5.14
CA ALA A 141 -7.35 0.96 4.99
C ALA A 141 -5.89 0.60 5.33
N ARG A 142 -4.96 1.34 4.73
CA ARG A 142 -3.52 1.18 4.98
C ARG A 142 -3.13 1.48 6.43
N GLY A 143 -3.73 2.52 7.02
CA GLY A 143 -3.51 2.84 8.44
C GLY A 143 -3.98 1.72 9.37
N LEU A 144 -5.14 1.12 9.09
CA LEU A 144 -5.66 -0.03 9.84
C LEU A 144 -4.72 -1.23 9.74
N GLN A 145 -4.30 -1.61 8.55
CA GLN A 145 -3.37 -2.71 8.31
C GLN A 145 -2.05 -2.53 9.08
N GLN A 146 -1.45 -1.33 8.99
CA GLN A 146 -0.23 -1.02 9.75
C GLN A 146 -0.42 -1.14 11.26
N ALA A 147 -1.59 -0.78 11.79
CA ALA A 147 -1.90 -0.90 13.21
C ALA A 147 -2.07 -2.37 13.66
N LEU A 148 -2.43 -3.28 12.74
CA LEU A 148 -2.56 -4.70 13.01
C LEU A 148 -1.22 -5.45 12.98
N LEU A 149 -0.15 -4.90 12.41
CA LEU A 149 1.18 -5.51 12.36
C LEU A 149 2.04 -5.14 13.59
N PRO A 150 3.11 -5.89 13.89
CA PRO A 150 4.00 -5.55 15.00
C PRO A 150 4.72 -4.22 14.76
N HIS A 151 4.57 -3.27 15.67
CA HIS A 151 5.31 -2.00 15.59
C HIS A 151 6.82 -2.17 15.75
N ARG A 152 7.25 -3.18 16.51
CA ARG A 152 8.67 -3.53 16.73
C ARG A 152 8.80 -5.02 16.97
N LEU A 153 9.86 -5.60 16.43
CA LEU A 153 10.28 -6.95 16.78
C LEU A 153 11.01 -6.95 18.13
N PRO A 154 10.86 -8.00 18.93
CA PRO A 154 11.54 -8.10 20.22
C PRO A 154 13.05 -8.24 20.03
N ALA A 155 13.82 -7.62 20.92
CA ALA A 155 15.24 -7.90 21.07
C ALA A 155 15.40 -9.17 21.94
N VAL A 156 15.99 -10.21 21.36
CA VAL A 156 16.25 -11.48 22.04
C VAL A 156 17.74 -11.75 22.00
N PRO A 157 18.42 -11.91 23.14
CA PRO A 157 19.85 -12.24 23.15
C PRO A 157 20.14 -13.49 22.30
N GLY A 158 21.14 -13.44 21.46
CA GLY A 158 21.51 -14.53 20.55
C GLY A 158 20.72 -14.56 19.24
N LEU A 159 19.78 -13.63 19.03
CA LEU A 159 19.01 -13.52 17.79
C LEU A 159 18.95 -12.07 17.29
N ALA A 160 19.14 -11.88 15.98
CA ALA A 160 18.83 -10.65 15.29
C ALA A 160 17.58 -10.88 14.40
N ASN A 161 16.63 -9.95 14.43
CA ASN A 161 15.39 -10.06 13.69
C ASN A 161 15.19 -8.84 12.81
N ALA A 162 14.72 -9.03 11.59
CA ALA A 162 14.26 -7.96 10.70
C ALA A 162 12.99 -8.39 9.98
N ALA A 163 12.10 -7.45 9.74
CA ALA A 163 10.90 -7.72 8.95
C ALA A 163 10.62 -6.59 7.97
N ARG A 164 9.93 -6.94 6.90
CA ARG A 164 9.37 -6.01 5.92
C ARG A 164 7.97 -6.42 5.55
N TYR A 165 7.18 -5.41 5.31
CA TYR A 165 5.84 -5.55 4.79
C TYR A 165 5.64 -4.56 3.64
N LEU A 166 5.13 -5.04 2.52
CA LEU A 166 4.78 -4.21 1.37
C LEU A 166 3.34 -4.52 0.98
N PRO A 167 2.43 -3.55 1.09
CA PRO A 167 1.05 -3.76 0.65
C PRO A 167 0.96 -3.96 -0.87
N GLY A 168 -0.04 -4.71 -1.30
CA GLY A 168 -0.42 -4.85 -2.70
C GLY A 168 -0.67 -3.49 -3.36
N THR A 169 -0.53 -3.41 -4.67
CA THR A 169 -0.68 -2.16 -5.41
C THR A 169 -1.98 -2.08 -6.21
N ARG A 170 -2.76 -3.14 -6.27
CA ARG A 170 -4.05 -3.19 -6.97
C ARG A 170 -5.19 -2.83 -6.03
N GLY A 171 -5.72 -1.62 -6.20
CA GLY A 171 -6.98 -1.22 -5.57
C GLY A 171 -6.87 -0.84 -4.08
N MET A 172 -8.02 -0.73 -3.40
CA MET A 172 -8.17 -0.49 -1.95
C MET A 172 -8.06 -1.80 -1.15
N GLU A 173 -7.13 -2.65 -1.51
CA GLU A 173 -7.01 -3.98 -0.94
C GLU A 173 -6.23 -3.88 0.37
N ILE A 174 -6.80 -4.43 1.44
CA ILE A 174 -6.15 -4.59 2.75
C ILE A 174 -5.79 -6.06 2.84
N GLY A 175 -4.52 -6.39 2.81
CA GLY A 175 -4.07 -7.76 2.78
C GLY A 175 -4.33 -8.59 4.04
N GLY A 176 -4.33 -9.89 3.82
CA GLY A 176 -4.42 -10.91 4.84
C GLY A 176 -3.09 -11.32 5.46
N ASP A 177 -1.99 -10.83 4.91
CA ASP A 177 -0.62 -11.18 5.32
C ASP A 177 -0.25 -10.66 6.71
N TRP A 178 0.40 -11.49 7.50
CA TRP A 178 0.99 -11.04 8.77
C TRP A 178 2.28 -11.76 9.10
N TYR A 179 3.06 -11.14 9.97
CA TYR A 179 4.21 -11.78 10.63
C TYR A 179 4.23 -11.39 12.11
N ASP A 180 4.93 -12.18 12.91
CA ASP A 180 5.23 -11.84 14.30
C ASP A 180 6.50 -12.55 14.79
N ALA A 181 7.14 -11.95 15.80
CA ALA A 181 8.18 -12.58 16.59
C ALA A 181 7.79 -12.46 18.07
N ILE A 182 7.57 -13.60 18.72
CA ILE A 182 6.92 -13.63 20.05
C ILE A 182 7.86 -14.31 21.03
N PRO A 183 8.38 -13.58 22.03
CA PRO A 183 9.13 -14.22 23.13
C PRO A 183 8.22 -15.16 23.93
N GLY A 184 8.64 -16.39 24.06
CA GLY A 184 7.96 -17.39 24.88
C GLY A 184 8.89 -17.97 25.94
N THR A 185 8.36 -18.84 26.78
CA THR A 185 9.11 -19.46 27.89
C THR A 185 10.20 -20.43 27.42
N ARG A 186 10.11 -20.93 26.19
CA ARG A 186 11.02 -21.92 25.60
C ARG A 186 11.75 -21.40 24.36
N GLY A 187 11.90 -20.08 24.22
CA GLY A 187 12.56 -19.45 23.06
C GLY A 187 11.68 -18.45 22.36
N LEU A 188 12.04 -18.11 21.12
CA LEU A 188 11.34 -17.18 20.24
C LEU A 188 10.42 -17.94 19.30
N TYR A 189 9.17 -17.53 19.19
CA TYR A 189 8.27 -17.98 18.14
C TYR A 189 8.37 -16.99 16.98
N LEU A 190 8.63 -17.52 15.78
CA LEU A 190 8.61 -16.81 14.51
C LEU A 190 7.37 -17.23 13.76
N VAL A 191 6.57 -16.30 13.36
CA VAL A 191 5.26 -16.55 12.76
C VAL A 191 5.16 -15.77 11.46
N ILE A 192 4.64 -16.43 10.44
CA ILE A 192 4.16 -15.80 9.21
C ILE A 192 2.89 -16.51 8.76
N GLY A 193 1.98 -15.79 8.15
CA GLY A 193 0.76 -16.36 7.64
C GLY A 193 0.06 -15.41 6.69
N ASP A 194 -0.97 -15.93 6.06
CA ASP A 194 -1.82 -15.21 5.12
C ASP A 194 -3.26 -15.70 5.24
N VAL A 195 -4.21 -14.76 5.32
CA VAL A 195 -5.66 -14.99 5.30
C VAL A 195 -6.18 -14.78 3.88
N GLU A 196 -6.89 -15.75 3.34
CA GLU A 196 -7.49 -15.68 2.01
C GLU A 196 -8.27 -14.39 1.79
N GLY A 197 -7.89 -13.64 0.73
CA GLY A 197 -8.55 -12.43 0.30
C GLY A 197 -7.89 -11.15 0.79
N HIS A 198 -8.26 -10.06 0.14
CA HIS A 198 -7.66 -8.73 0.26
C HIS A 198 -8.73 -7.66 0.57
N ASN A 199 -9.48 -7.87 1.64
CA ASN A 199 -10.55 -6.97 2.07
C ASN A 199 -10.53 -6.74 3.59
N VAL A 200 -11.37 -5.83 4.07
CA VAL A 200 -11.47 -5.51 5.51
C VAL A 200 -11.78 -6.75 6.36
N GLY A 201 -12.55 -7.71 5.84
CA GLY A 201 -12.85 -8.95 6.53
C GLY A 201 -11.61 -9.83 6.73
N ALA A 202 -10.80 -9.99 5.67
CA ALA A 202 -9.54 -10.72 5.74
C ALA A 202 -8.57 -10.06 6.74
N ALA A 203 -8.40 -8.75 6.69
CA ALA A 203 -7.56 -8.01 7.64
C ALA A 203 -8.05 -8.12 9.09
N ALA A 204 -9.37 -8.05 9.32
CA ALA A 204 -9.93 -8.23 10.67
C ALA A 204 -9.67 -9.64 11.20
N THR A 205 -9.87 -10.68 10.37
CA THR A 205 -9.57 -12.07 10.69
C THR A 205 -8.06 -12.26 10.95
N MET A 206 -7.20 -11.70 10.10
CA MET A 206 -5.75 -11.70 10.29
C MET A 206 -5.36 -11.14 11.67
N GLY A 207 -5.91 -9.98 12.04
CA GLY A 207 -5.65 -9.37 13.35
C GLY A 207 -6.07 -10.26 14.52
N GLN A 208 -7.19 -10.99 14.40
CA GLN A 208 -7.66 -11.94 15.42
C GLN A 208 -6.74 -13.18 15.49
N LEU A 209 -6.38 -13.77 14.35
CA LEU A 209 -5.47 -14.92 14.28
C LEU A 209 -4.09 -14.58 14.87
N ARG A 210 -3.52 -13.45 14.46
CA ARG A 210 -2.23 -12.97 14.99
C ARG A 210 -2.29 -12.80 16.51
N SER A 211 -3.36 -12.20 17.02
CA SER A 211 -3.55 -12.01 18.46
C SER A 211 -3.69 -13.33 19.22
N ALA A 212 -4.39 -14.30 18.65
CA ALA A 212 -4.55 -15.63 19.22
C ALA A 212 -3.22 -16.41 19.25
N VAL A 213 -2.49 -16.44 18.10
CA VAL A 213 -1.16 -17.03 18.04
C VAL A 213 -0.23 -16.44 19.10
N ARG A 214 -0.23 -15.12 19.24
CA ARG A 214 0.56 -14.42 20.27
C ARG A 214 0.16 -14.83 21.67
N ALA A 215 -1.13 -14.91 21.98
CA ALA A 215 -1.62 -15.30 23.29
C ALA A 215 -1.23 -16.75 23.64
N PHE A 216 -1.40 -17.69 22.70
CA PHE A 216 -1.06 -19.09 22.91
C PHE A 216 0.44 -19.33 23.03
N ALA A 217 1.24 -18.67 22.18
CA ALA A 217 2.70 -18.75 22.20
C ALA A 217 3.28 -18.16 23.51
N THR A 218 2.80 -16.97 23.93
CA THR A 218 3.20 -16.36 25.20
C THR A 218 2.80 -17.21 26.39
N GLY A 219 1.66 -17.93 26.32
CA GLY A 219 1.22 -18.88 27.33
C GLY A 219 2.06 -20.16 27.39
N GLY A 220 3.10 -20.30 26.55
CA GLY A 220 4.04 -21.43 26.54
C GLY A 220 3.51 -22.69 25.86
N SER A 221 2.44 -22.59 25.06
CA SER A 221 1.94 -23.71 24.28
C SER A 221 2.99 -24.10 23.20
N PRO A 222 3.22 -25.39 22.96
CA PRO A 222 4.11 -25.82 21.88
C PRO A 222 3.51 -25.47 20.49
N PRO A 223 4.32 -25.37 19.43
CA PRO A 223 3.91 -24.79 18.14
C PRO A 223 2.71 -25.51 17.52
N GLU A 224 2.64 -26.83 17.59
CA GLU A 224 1.52 -27.62 17.07
C GLU A 224 0.20 -27.32 17.80
N VAL A 225 0.25 -27.10 19.11
CA VAL A 225 -0.92 -26.71 19.89
C VAL A 225 -1.35 -25.29 19.60
N VAL A 226 -0.38 -24.38 19.33
CA VAL A 226 -0.69 -23.01 18.90
C VAL A 226 -1.48 -23.05 17.59
N LEU A 227 -1.01 -23.79 16.57
CA LEU A 227 -1.73 -23.89 15.29
C LEU A 227 -3.09 -24.56 15.44
N ALA A 228 -3.18 -25.68 16.18
CA ALA A 228 -4.44 -26.37 16.38
C ALA A 228 -5.50 -25.48 17.05
N ARG A 229 -5.13 -24.72 18.09
CA ARG A 229 -6.02 -23.75 18.75
C ARG A 229 -6.38 -22.57 17.85
N THR A 230 -5.45 -22.10 17.02
CA THR A 230 -5.70 -21.03 16.05
C THR A 230 -6.65 -21.50 14.96
N ASN A 231 -6.52 -22.75 14.49
CA ASN A 231 -7.46 -23.37 13.58
C ASN A 231 -8.87 -23.45 14.18
N GLN A 232 -8.97 -23.89 15.42
CA GLN A 232 -10.24 -23.95 16.14
C GLN A 232 -10.90 -22.57 16.24
N LEU A 233 -10.12 -21.53 16.58
CA LEU A 233 -10.61 -20.16 16.63
C LEU A 233 -11.15 -19.70 15.27
N LEU A 234 -10.41 -19.95 14.17
CA LEU A 234 -10.84 -19.53 12.84
C LEU A 234 -12.16 -20.16 12.44
N LEU A 235 -12.35 -21.45 12.75
CA LEU A 235 -13.61 -22.16 12.53
C LEU A 235 -14.76 -21.61 13.40
N ASP A 236 -14.47 -21.24 14.65
CA ASP A 236 -15.46 -20.69 15.56
C ASP A 236 -15.85 -19.25 15.22
N LEU A 237 -15.02 -18.50 14.49
CA LEU A 237 -15.35 -17.18 13.95
C LEU A 237 -16.39 -17.23 12.83
N ASP A 238 -16.60 -18.40 12.22
CA ASP A 238 -17.56 -18.64 11.12
C ASP A 238 -17.45 -17.60 9.97
N ALA A 239 -16.23 -17.13 9.75
CA ALA A 239 -15.95 -16.11 8.73
C ALA A 239 -15.94 -16.67 7.31
N GLY A 240 -15.96 -17.99 7.15
CA GLY A 240 -15.85 -18.67 5.85
C GLY A 240 -14.53 -18.43 5.13
N LEU A 241 -13.49 -17.98 5.85
CA LEU A 241 -12.15 -17.70 5.33
C LEU A 241 -11.19 -18.82 5.70
N LEU A 242 -10.18 -19.02 4.85
CA LEU A 242 -9.06 -19.91 5.11
C LEU A 242 -7.82 -19.08 5.43
N ALA A 243 -6.85 -19.69 6.10
CA ALA A 243 -5.57 -19.07 6.30
C ALA A 243 -4.41 -20.06 6.21
N SER A 244 -3.31 -19.61 5.63
CA SER A 244 -2.03 -20.32 5.73
C SER A 244 -1.22 -19.78 6.91
N CYS A 245 -0.41 -20.65 7.56
CA CYS A 245 0.46 -20.21 8.65
C CYS A 245 1.69 -21.12 8.76
N CYS A 246 2.85 -20.52 8.97
CA CYS A 246 4.08 -21.19 9.37
C CYS A 246 4.53 -20.64 10.72
N LEU A 247 4.82 -21.55 11.66
CA LEU A 247 5.24 -21.21 13.03
C LEU A 247 6.49 -21.98 13.38
N LEU A 248 7.57 -21.28 13.70
CA LEU A 248 8.81 -21.84 14.21
C LEU A 248 9.02 -21.44 15.67
N GLN A 249 9.39 -22.38 16.52
CA GLN A 249 9.87 -22.11 17.88
C GLN A 249 11.39 -22.36 17.89
N LEU A 250 12.18 -21.34 18.22
CA LEU A 250 13.65 -21.40 18.22
C LEU A 250 14.20 -21.08 19.61
N ASP A 251 14.96 -22.02 20.16
CA ASP A 251 15.80 -21.75 21.34
C ASP A 251 17.09 -21.02 20.91
N PRO A 252 17.29 -19.78 21.32
CA PRO A 252 18.45 -18.99 20.88
C PRO A 252 19.79 -19.58 21.41
N VAL A 253 19.78 -20.28 22.53
CA VAL A 253 20.97 -20.82 23.17
C VAL A 253 21.45 -22.09 22.47
N SER A 254 20.59 -23.10 22.38
CA SER A 254 20.96 -24.39 21.78
C SER A 254 20.86 -24.35 20.23
N GLY A 255 20.01 -23.49 19.67
CA GLY A 255 19.66 -23.50 18.27
C GLY A 255 18.63 -24.57 17.91
N HIS A 256 18.14 -25.33 18.90
CA HIS A 256 17.07 -26.31 18.67
C HIS A 256 15.80 -25.58 18.21
N ALA A 257 15.20 -26.04 17.15
CA ALA A 257 14.02 -25.46 16.56
C ALA A 257 12.96 -26.53 16.31
N ARG A 258 11.69 -26.11 16.48
CA ARG A 258 10.50 -26.89 16.17
C ARG A 258 9.64 -26.11 15.19
N GLY A 259 9.35 -26.70 14.05
CA GLY A 259 8.55 -26.06 13.00
C GLY A 259 7.25 -26.80 12.75
N VAL A 260 6.19 -26.04 12.49
CA VAL A 260 4.88 -26.52 12.07
C VAL A 260 4.33 -25.65 10.95
N ARG A 261 3.55 -26.24 10.05
CA ARG A 261 3.05 -25.54 8.87
C ARG A 261 1.60 -25.94 8.57
N ALA A 262 0.74 -24.94 8.40
CA ALA A 262 -0.64 -25.09 7.95
C ALA A 262 -0.79 -24.50 6.54
N GLY A 263 -0.53 -25.31 5.50
CA GLY A 263 -0.68 -24.92 4.08
C GLY A 263 0.24 -23.79 3.60
N HIS A 264 1.10 -23.21 4.44
CA HIS A 264 1.96 -22.10 4.10
C HIS A 264 3.21 -22.51 3.33
N LEU A 265 3.89 -21.58 2.63
CA LEU A 265 5.14 -21.82 1.95
C LEU A 265 6.25 -22.24 2.93
N PRO A 266 7.18 -23.13 2.52
CA PRO A 266 8.26 -23.58 3.38
C PRO A 266 9.29 -22.47 3.57
N PRO A 267 9.84 -22.27 4.80
CA PRO A 267 10.89 -21.30 5.06
C PRO A 267 12.19 -21.64 4.32
N LEU A 268 13.02 -20.61 4.09
CA LEU A 268 14.39 -20.82 3.62
C LEU A 268 15.37 -20.71 4.81
N ILE A 269 16.44 -21.47 4.75
CA ILE A 269 17.59 -21.32 5.64
C ILE A 269 18.86 -21.10 4.82
N ARG A 270 19.68 -20.12 5.26
CA ARG A 270 21.02 -19.88 4.79
C ARG A 270 21.99 -20.23 5.90
N TYR A 271 22.86 -21.17 5.62
CA TYR A 271 23.93 -21.59 6.53
C TYR A 271 25.13 -20.63 6.53
N PRO A 272 25.99 -20.69 7.56
CA PRO A 272 27.17 -19.82 7.63
C PRO A 272 28.15 -19.99 6.47
N ASP A 273 28.17 -21.16 5.85
CA ASP A 273 28.99 -21.49 4.66
C ASP A 273 28.45 -20.92 3.35
N GLY A 274 27.30 -20.25 3.39
CA GLY A 274 26.60 -19.67 2.23
C GLY A 274 25.62 -20.60 1.54
N ARG A 275 25.59 -21.88 1.88
CA ARG A 275 24.59 -22.82 1.37
C ARG A 275 23.19 -22.39 1.80
N THR A 276 22.24 -22.47 0.87
CA THR A 276 20.84 -22.16 1.13
C THR A 276 19.96 -23.36 0.75
N GLU A 277 18.97 -23.64 1.55
CA GLU A 277 18.00 -24.67 1.26
C GLU A 277 16.60 -24.29 1.75
N THR A 278 15.61 -24.95 1.22
CA THR A 278 14.23 -24.90 1.72
C THR A 278 14.14 -25.82 2.93
N LEU A 279 13.62 -25.32 4.05
CA LEU A 279 13.35 -26.17 5.21
C LEU A 279 12.14 -27.05 4.90
N ASP A 280 12.38 -28.35 4.80
CA ASP A 280 11.36 -29.34 4.60
C ASP A 280 10.62 -29.58 5.94
N LEU A 281 9.53 -28.83 6.13
CA LEU A 281 8.64 -28.96 7.27
C LEU A 281 7.44 -29.80 6.84
N ASP A 282 7.14 -30.84 7.60
CA ASP A 282 5.89 -31.56 7.44
C ASP A 282 4.71 -30.58 7.52
N GLY A 283 3.83 -30.62 6.53
CA GLY A 283 2.69 -29.69 6.42
C GLY A 283 1.38 -30.33 6.87
N GLY A 284 0.49 -29.50 7.42
CA GLY A 284 -0.92 -29.81 7.62
C GLY A 284 -1.80 -28.99 6.66
N PRO A 285 -3.12 -29.25 6.67
CA PRO A 285 -4.08 -28.45 5.89
C PRO A 285 -4.09 -26.98 6.33
N LEU A 286 -4.60 -26.11 5.46
CA LEU A 286 -4.89 -24.72 5.82
C LEU A 286 -5.72 -24.63 7.10
N LEU A 287 -5.57 -23.56 7.85
CA LEU A 287 -6.45 -23.22 8.95
C LEU A 287 -7.86 -22.93 8.40
N GLY A 288 -8.88 -23.39 9.12
CA GLY A 288 -10.28 -23.16 8.74
C GLY A 288 -10.92 -24.26 7.90
N ILE A 289 -10.19 -25.32 7.50
CA ILE A 289 -10.76 -26.41 6.69
C ILE A 289 -11.37 -27.51 7.56
N ILE A 290 -10.62 -28.02 8.50
CA ILE A 290 -10.96 -29.23 9.27
C ILE A 290 -10.83 -28.94 10.75
N ARG A 291 -11.88 -29.30 11.53
CA ARG A 291 -11.83 -29.29 12.99
C ARG A 291 -11.02 -30.51 13.45
N ASP A 292 -10.38 -30.40 14.60
CA ASP A 292 -9.62 -31.50 15.25
C ASP A 292 -8.50 -32.06 14.37
N VAL A 293 -7.70 -31.19 13.76
CA VAL A 293 -6.53 -31.53 12.96
C VAL A 293 -5.25 -31.43 13.80
N ASP A 294 -4.37 -32.42 13.65
CA ASP A 294 -3.02 -32.39 14.18
C ASP A 294 -2.05 -31.81 13.14
N TYR A 295 -1.22 -30.85 13.56
CA TYR A 295 -0.16 -30.31 12.74
C TYR A 295 1.17 -31.00 13.09
N PRO A 296 1.77 -31.76 12.16
CA PRO A 296 3.02 -32.46 12.43
C PRO A 296 4.16 -31.49 12.75
N VAL A 297 5.02 -31.91 13.68
CA VAL A 297 6.19 -31.13 14.13
C VAL A 297 7.45 -31.66 13.50
N THR A 298 8.21 -30.79 12.85
CA THR A 298 9.56 -31.08 12.37
C THR A 298 10.57 -30.43 13.31
N GLU A 299 11.48 -31.23 13.86
CA GLU A 299 12.57 -30.75 14.71
C GLU A 299 13.86 -30.64 13.91
N PHE A 300 14.57 -29.53 14.08
CA PHE A 300 15.83 -29.25 13.38
C PHE A 300 16.75 -28.36 14.23
N THR A 301 17.98 -28.16 13.76
CA THR A 301 18.93 -27.27 14.45
C THR A 301 19.32 -26.13 13.54
N VAL A 302 19.27 -24.92 14.07
CA VAL A 302 19.72 -23.68 13.44
C VAL A 302 21.14 -23.37 13.95
N PRO A 303 22.19 -23.51 13.13
CA PRO A 303 23.57 -23.21 13.54
C PRO A 303 23.74 -21.72 13.86
N SER A 304 24.73 -21.37 14.70
CA SER A 304 25.15 -19.98 14.87
C SER A 304 25.61 -19.40 13.53
N GLY A 305 25.20 -18.18 13.21
CA GLY A 305 25.43 -17.52 11.93
C GLY A 305 24.40 -17.84 10.85
N ALA A 306 23.55 -18.85 11.03
CA ALA A 306 22.49 -19.15 10.07
C ALA A 306 21.38 -18.11 10.09
N ILE A 307 20.74 -17.92 8.92
CA ILE A 307 19.61 -17.01 8.72
C ILE A 307 18.40 -17.83 8.27
N ILE A 308 17.26 -17.66 8.95
CA ILE A 308 15.97 -18.17 8.52
C ILE A 308 15.20 -17.03 7.86
N ALA A 309 14.57 -17.33 6.72
CA ALA A 309 13.65 -16.42 6.03
C ALA A 309 12.26 -17.08 5.94
N LEU A 310 11.28 -16.43 6.56
CA LEU A 310 9.86 -16.72 6.37
C LEU A 310 9.28 -15.63 5.46
N TYR A 311 8.43 -16.01 4.53
CA TYR A 311 7.90 -15.10 3.51
C TYR A 311 6.53 -15.58 3.02
N THR A 312 5.71 -14.63 2.55
CA THR A 312 4.43 -14.91 1.91
C THR A 312 4.60 -15.02 0.39
N ASP A 313 3.59 -15.54 -0.28
CA ASP A 313 3.62 -15.83 -1.71
C ASP A 313 3.83 -14.60 -2.58
N GLY A 314 3.29 -13.43 -2.19
CA GLY A 314 3.52 -12.19 -2.92
C GLY A 314 5.00 -11.80 -3.11
N LEU A 315 5.95 -12.43 -2.36
CA LEU A 315 7.39 -12.26 -2.55
C LEU A 315 7.93 -13.12 -3.71
N VAL A 316 7.31 -14.25 -4.00
CA VAL A 316 7.79 -15.27 -4.93
C VAL A 316 6.82 -15.52 -6.09
N GLU A 317 5.57 -15.10 -5.97
CA GLU A 317 4.57 -15.24 -7.01
C GLU A 317 4.84 -14.25 -8.16
N ASP A 318 4.77 -14.79 -9.37
CA ASP A 318 4.93 -14.06 -10.62
C ASP A 318 3.98 -14.72 -11.64
N PRO A 319 3.06 -13.98 -12.28
CA PRO A 319 2.09 -14.54 -13.22
C PRO A 319 2.69 -15.36 -14.37
N ASP A 320 3.95 -15.09 -14.70
CA ASP A 320 4.63 -15.66 -15.87
C ASP A 320 5.47 -16.90 -15.53
N ILE A 321 5.63 -17.27 -14.26
CA ILE A 321 6.45 -18.40 -13.84
C ILE A 321 5.79 -19.24 -12.74
N PRO A 322 6.08 -20.57 -12.66
CA PRO A 322 5.67 -21.39 -11.53
C PRO A 322 6.25 -20.90 -10.21
N ILE A 323 5.49 -21.05 -9.12
CA ILE A 323 5.88 -20.58 -7.78
C ILE A 323 7.20 -21.18 -7.29
N GLU A 324 7.49 -22.42 -7.68
CA GLU A 324 8.76 -23.09 -7.34
C GLU A 324 9.97 -22.34 -7.92
N GLN A 325 9.83 -21.76 -9.12
CA GLN A 325 10.89 -20.95 -9.71
C GLN A 325 11.05 -19.61 -8.98
N GLY A 326 9.96 -19.04 -8.48
CA GLY A 326 9.99 -17.86 -7.61
C GLY A 326 10.74 -18.13 -6.32
N ILE A 327 10.45 -19.27 -5.67
CA ILE A 327 11.17 -19.73 -4.46
C ILE A 327 12.65 -19.95 -4.75
N ASP A 328 13.00 -20.59 -5.88
CA ASP A 328 14.39 -20.79 -6.28
C ASP A 328 15.14 -19.48 -6.55
N ARG A 329 14.47 -18.48 -7.12
CA ARG A 329 15.03 -17.12 -7.29
C ARG A 329 15.31 -16.46 -5.93
N LEU A 330 14.36 -16.52 -4.99
CA LEU A 330 14.54 -15.99 -3.63
C LEU A 330 15.68 -16.71 -2.90
N ARG A 331 15.73 -18.03 -2.98
CA ARG A 331 16.80 -18.88 -2.42
C ARG A 331 18.17 -18.50 -2.98
N SER A 332 18.26 -18.33 -4.30
CA SER A 332 19.48 -17.88 -4.97
C SER A 332 19.89 -16.48 -4.55
N ALA A 333 18.96 -15.54 -4.43
CA ALA A 333 19.23 -14.18 -3.94
C ALA A 333 19.78 -14.20 -2.51
N LEU A 334 19.19 -15.02 -1.63
CA LEU A 334 19.65 -15.19 -0.26
C LEU A 334 21.05 -15.81 -0.19
N ALA A 335 21.39 -16.74 -1.11
CA ALA A 335 22.73 -17.35 -1.20
C ALA A 335 23.80 -16.33 -1.61
N HIS A 336 23.47 -15.44 -2.56
CA HIS A 336 24.40 -14.46 -3.13
C HIS A 336 24.33 -13.09 -2.45
N ALA A 337 23.66 -12.99 -1.30
CA ALA A 337 23.61 -11.75 -0.54
C ALA A 337 25.02 -11.31 -0.13
N ASP A 338 25.27 -9.99 -0.22
CA ASP A 338 26.53 -9.39 0.15
C ASP A 338 26.90 -9.74 1.61
N PRO A 339 28.13 -10.25 1.88
CA PRO A 339 28.57 -10.56 3.24
C PRO A 339 28.34 -9.42 4.24
N ASP A 340 28.45 -8.17 3.82
CA ASP A 340 28.22 -7.01 4.67
C ASP A 340 26.74 -6.88 5.10
N THR A 341 25.79 -7.31 4.27
CA THR A 341 24.35 -7.32 4.62
C THR A 341 23.99 -8.46 5.57
N LEU A 342 24.89 -9.44 5.72
CA LEU A 342 24.68 -10.57 6.63
C LEU A 342 25.06 -10.23 8.09
N ASP A 343 25.65 -9.08 8.36
CA ASP A 343 25.88 -8.61 9.72
C ASP A 343 24.54 -8.53 10.47
N PRO A 344 24.45 -9.03 11.72
CA PRO A 344 23.24 -8.91 12.52
C PRO A 344 22.68 -7.49 12.61
N ALA A 345 23.57 -6.48 12.66
CA ALA A 345 23.16 -5.07 12.68
C ALA A 345 22.57 -4.58 11.35
N ARG A 346 22.85 -5.29 10.24
CA ARG A 346 22.39 -4.93 8.89
C ARG A 346 21.38 -5.91 8.30
N LEU A 347 20.76 -6.75 9.12
CA LEU A 347 19.76 -7.72 8.66
C LEU A 347 18.57 -7.03 7.98
N THR A 348 18.34 -5.76 8.32
CA THR A 348 17.34 -4.90 7.66
C THR A 348 17.71 -4.60 6.20
N ASP A 349 19.00 -4.38 5.91
CA ASP A 349 19.50 -4.14 4.55
C ASP A 349 19.36 -5.41 3.70
N LEU A 350 19.57 -6.59 4.30
CA LEU A 350 19.29 -7.86 3.64
C LEU A 350 17.82 -8.01 3.28
N ALA A 351 16.91 -7.65 4.19
CA ALA A 351 15.48 -7.69 3.91
C ALA A 351 15.12 -6.76 2.73
N ASP A 352 15.68 -5.54 2.68
CA ASP A 352 15.48 -4.60 1.59
C ASP A 352 16.04 -5.10 0.25
N PHE A 353 17.20 -5.76 0.29
CA PHE A 353 17.80 -6.40 -0.88
C PHE A 353 16.91 -7.51 -1.44
N LEU A 354 16.41 -8.42 -0.58
CA LEU A 354 15.53 -9.51 -1.00
C LEU A 354 14.21 -8.97 -1.58
N LEU A 355 13.63 -7.95 -0.97
CA LEU A 355 12.46 -7.26 -1.53
C LEU A 355 12.73 -6.60 -2.87
N GLY A 356 13.94 -6.12 -3.11
CA GLY A 356 14.36 -5.54 -4.38
C GLY A 356 14.27 -6.54 -5.54
N HIS A 357 14.43 -7.84 -5.28
CA HIS A 357 14.29 -8.90 -6.27
C HIS A 357 12.82 -9.18 -6.63
N ALA A 358 11.90 -9.01 -5.68
CA ALA A 358 10.46 -9.11 -5.91
C ALA A 358 9.88 -7.88 -6.65
N ARG A 359 10.59 -6.73 -6.63
CA ARG A 359 10.14 -5.46 -7.24
C ARG A 359 10.18 -5.43 -8.78
N ARG A 360 10.55 -6.49 -9.47
CA ARG A 360 10.61 -6.50 -10.95
C ARG A 360 9.23 -6.44 -11.61
N SER A 361 8.14 -6.75 -10.89
CA SER A 361 6.78 -6.47 -11.35
C SER A 361 6.33 -5.10 -10.84
N THR A 362 6.01 -4.17 -11.75
CA THR A 362 5.48 -2.83 -11.45
C THR A 362 4.05 -2.86 -10.91
N GLN A 363 3.37 -4.00 -10.97
CA GLN A 363 2.02 -4.21 -10.45
C GLN A 363 2.01 -5.50 -9.61
N ARG A 364 2.22 -5.37 -8.30
CA ARG A 364 2.01 -6.48 -7.37
C ARG A 364 0.53 -6.72 -7.20
N ALA A 365 0.14 -7.98 -7.38
CA ALA A 365 -1.23 -8.41 -7.20
C ALA A 365 -1.56 -8.59 -5.72
N ASP A 366 -0.56 -8.94 -4.88
CA ASP A 366 -0.73 -9.30 -3.47
C ASP A 366 0.24 -8.56 -2.54
N ASP A 367 -0.02 -8.66 -1.25
CA ASP A 367 0.84 -8.19 -0.17
C ASP A 367 2.12 -9.03 -0.09
N VAL A 368 3.13 -8.46 0.53
CA VAL A 368 4.40 -9.16 0.78
C VAL A 368 4.79 -8.99 2.23
N ALA A 369 4.91 -10.09 2.93
CA ALA A 369 5.53 -10.16 4.24
C ALA A 369 6.85 -10.94 4.18
N LEU A 370 7.88 -10.42 4.83
CA LEU A 370 9.18 -11.07 4.99
C LEU A 370 9.65 -10.92 6.43
N LEU A 371 9.98 -12.03 7.07
CA LEU A 371 10.58 -12.07 8.41
C LEU A 371 11.91 -12.82 8.34
N LEU A 372 12.99 -12.13 8.68
CA LEU A 372 14.34 -12.70 8.78
C LEU A 372 14.74 -12.84 10.24
N THR A 373 15.36 -13.97 10.58
CA THR A 373 15.97 -14.19 11.89
C THR A 373 17.36 -14.79 11.71
N ARG A 374 18.35 -14.16 12.28
CA ARG A 374 19.73 -14.67 12.34
C ARG A 374 20.08 -15.11 13.76
N ARG A 375 20.58 -16.33 13.91
CA ARG A 375 21.20 -16.77 15.15
C ARG A 375 22.64 -16.26 15.22
N THR A 376 22.98 -15.51 16.27
CA THR A 376 24.30 -14.90 16.46
C THR A 376 25.20 -15.75 17.35
#